data_e52fe2424db9a3baf41df2cdf0c1fe03
#
_entry.id   e52fe2424db9a3baf41df2cdf0c1fe03
#
_cell.length_a   1.000
_cell.length_b   1.000
_cell.length_c   1.000
_cell.angle_alpha   90.00
_cell.angle_beta   90.00
_cell.angle_gamma   90.00
#
_symmetry.space_group_name_H-M   'P 1'
#
loop_
_entity.id
_entity.type
_entity.pdbx_description
1 polymer ?
#
loop_
_entity_poly.entity_id
_entity_poly.type
_entity_poly.pdbx_seq_one_letter_code
_entity_poly.pdbx_strand_id
1 'polypeptide(L)'
;HASYPATIDGLVFGPYRPNFRMSLIYDTFVINQIRIPAYDKGAFEIGDIVLKVDGRDIHQLADSLKEFVCGGNYWSDQMFICNAILSQYDSATVFTLLRDGETLRTKSDNYSAYDLFQKERLIDRNNEKLPLYHWVNDSIAYLNLRSASVDNIYDNYDAIKSASAIILDLRSYPYTDIISTLSKMFVPPNSFFANSTNSDTRFPGMLRYHRSSSS
;
A
#
# COMPACT_ATOMS: atom_id res chain seq x y z
N HIS A 1 8.71 -9.01 1.38
CA HIS A 1 7.48 -8.87 0.61
C HIS A 1 7.41 -9.96 -0.43
N ALA A 2 6.65 -11.03 -0.17
CA ALA A 2 6.16 -11.87 -1.23
C ALA A 2 5.09 -11.06 -1.96
N SER A 3 5.47 -10.38 -3.05
CA SER A 3 4.47 -9.86 -3.99
C SER A 3 3.85 -11.09 -4.66
N TYR A 4 2.67 -11.47 -4.21
CA TYR A 4 1.85 -12.36 -5.01
C TYR A 4 1.64 -11.68 -6.36
N PRO A 5 1.87 -12.35 -7.49
CA PRO A 5 1.49 -11.79 -8.77
C PRO A 5 0.01 -11.39 -8.67
N ALA A 6 -0.34 -10.19 -9.10
CA ALA A 6 -1.72 -9.69 -9.09
C ALA A 6 -2.74 -10.67 -9.73
N THR A 7 -2.26 -11.61 -10.53
CA THR A 7 -2.99 -12.72 -11.11
C THR A 7 -3.46 -13.77 -10.09
N ILE A 8 -2.69 -14.07 -9.02
CA ILE A 8 -3.09 -15.07 -8.01
C ILE A 8 -4.15 -14.48 -7.08
N ASP A 9 -3.99 -13.24 -6.62
CA ASP A 9 -5.00 -12.57 -5.81
C ASP A 9 -6.33 -12.45 -6.57
N GLY A 10 -6.27 -12.12 -7.86
CA GLY A 10 -7.45 -12.05 -8.72
C GLY A 10 -8.13 -13.41 -8.94
N LEU A 11 -7.37 -14.50 -8.93
CA LEU A 11 -7.91 -15.86 -9.06
C LEU A 11 -8.53 -16.38 -7.76
N VAL A 12 -8.00 -15.97 -6.60
CA VAL A 12 -8.45 -16.47 -5.28
C VAL A 12 -9.55 -15.60 -4.70
N PHE A 13 -9.46 -14.27 -4.81
CA PHE A 13 -10.38 -13.33 -4.18
C PHE A 13 -11.22 -12.52 -5.17
N GLY A 14 -10.95 -12.60 -6.46
CA GLY A 14 -11.61 -11.86 -7.53
C GLY A 14 -10.84 -10.61 -7.99
N PRO A 15 -10.96 -10.26 -9.29
CA PRO A 15 -10.19 -9.21 -9.94
C PRO A 15 -10.77 -7.81 -9.76
N TYR A 16 -11.98 -7.69 -9.21
CA TYR A 16 -12.68 -6.41 -9.09
C TYR A 16 -12.67 -5.87 -7.66
N ARG A 17 -12.78 -4.55 -7.53
CA ARG A 17 -12.78 -3.80 -6.28
C ARG A 17 -13.78 -2.64 -6.35
N PRO A 18 -14.47 -2.30 -5.26
CA PRO A 18 -15.23 -1.05 -5.15
C PRO A 18 -14.26 0.15 -5.16
N ASN A 19 -14.83 1.32 -5.44
CA ASN A 19 -14.08 2.58 -5.49
C ASN A 19 -13.75 3.17 -4.11
N PHE A 20 -13.63 2.34 -3.09
CA PHE A 20 -13.23 2.78 -1.75
C PHE A 20 -12.27 1.78 -1.10
N ARG A 21 -11.64 2.22 -0.03
CA ARG A 21 -10.87 1.38 0.90
C ARG A 21 -11.54 1.39 2.25
N MET A 22 -11.36 0.33 3.01
CA MET A 22 -11.79 0.25 4.40
C MET A 22 -10.65 -0.21 5.30
N SER A 23 -10.78 0.10 6.58
CA SER A 23 -9.89 -0.38 7.64
C SER A 23 -10.71 -0.94 8.79
N LEU A 24 -10.14 -1.89 9.50
CA LEU A 24 -10.66 -2.33 10.79
C LEU A 24 -10.11 -1.39 11.88
N ILE A 25 -11.01 -0.68 12.55
CA ILE A 25 -10.69 0.23 13.65
C ILE A 25 -11.37 -0.35 14.90
N TYR A 26 -10.56 -0.83 15.85
CA TYR A 26 -11.02 -1.69 16.96
C TYR A 26 -11.73 -2.93 16.39
N ASP A 27 -13.05 -2.99 16.45
CA ASP A 27 -13.86 -4.09 15.93
C ASP A 27 -14.89 -3.60 14.91
N THR A 28 -14.56 -2.53 14.17
CA THR A 28 -15.48 -1.86 13.24
C THR A 28 -14.82 -1.66 11.88
N PHE A 29 -15.45 -2.16 10.83
CA PHE A 29 -14.99 -1.98 9.44
C PHE A 29 -15.50 -0.64 8.90
N VAL A 30 -14.59 0.33 8.73
CA VAL A 30 -14.90 1.71 8.37
C VAL A 30 -14.33 2.06 7.01
N ILE A 31 -15.12 2.70 6.15
CA ILE A 31 -14.63 3.29 4.89
C ILE A 31 -13.72 4.47 5.25
N ASN A 32 -12.46 4.37 4.89
CA ASN A 32 -11.44 5.36 5.22
C ASN A 32 -10.92 6.17 4.02
N GLN A 33 -11.26 5.76 2.80
CA GLN A 33 -10.82 6.43 1.59
C GLN A 33 -11.75 6.17 0.41
N ILE A 34 -12.11 7.20 -0.34
CA ILE A 34 -12.64 7.09 -1.71
C ILE A 34 -11.43 7.15 -2.65
N ARG A 35 -11.27 6.14 -3.52
CA ARG A 35 -10.04 5.93 -4.30
C ARG A 35 -9.92 6.90 -5.47
N ILE A 36 -10.95 6.97 -6.28
CA ILE A 36 -11.00 7.80 -7.49
C ILE A 36 -12.18 8.77 -7.36
N PRO A 37 -11.94 10.05 -7.05
CA PRO A 37 -13.02 11.02 -6.88
C PRO A 37 -13.95 11.13 -8.09
N ALA A 38 -13.42 11.01 -9.32
CA ALA A 38 -14.20 11.03 -10.54
C ALA A 38 -15.17 9.85 -10.71
N TYR A 39 -14.98 8.76 -9.93
CA TYR A 39 -15.89 7.59 -9.92
C TYR A 39 -16.87 7.63 -8.76
N ASP A 40 -16.71 8.61 -7.88
CA ASP A 40 -17.62 8.78 -6.76
C ASP A 40 -18.97 9.33 -7.24
N LYS A 41 -20.02 8.58 -6.93
CA LYS A 41 -21.42 8.95 -7.23
C LYS A 41 -22.15 9.41 -5.96
N GLY A 42 -21.42 9.68 -4.87
CA GLY A 42 -22.00 10.05 -3.58
C GLY A 42 -22.70 8.90 -2.85
N ALA A 43 -22.48 7.66 -3.28
CA ALA A 43 -23.12 6.49 -2.69
C ALA A 43 -22.43 6.03 -1.38
N PHE A 44 -21.16 6.35 -1.22
CA PHE A 44 -20.31 5.98 -0.09
C PHE A 44 -19.63 7.22 0.48
N GLU A 45 -19.45 7.24 1.79
CA GLU A 45 -18.77 8.32 2.50
C GLU A 45 -17.67 7.79 3.40
N ILE A 46 -16.63 8.61 3.61
CA ILE A 46 -15.60 8.31 4.60
C ILE A 46 -16.26 8.38 5.98
N GLY A 47 -16.10 7.31 6.74
CA GLY A 47 -16.76 7.14 8.05
C GLY A 47 -17.93 6.16 8.03
N ASP A 48 -18.44 5.76 6.85
CA ASP A 48 -19.44 4.70 6.77
C ASP A 48 -18.92 3.41 7.41
N ILE A 49 -19.74 2.78 8.21
CA ILE A 49 -19.45 1.47 8.80
C ILE A 49 -20.05 0.38 7.90
N VAL A 50 -19.21 -0.53 7.44
CA VAL A 50 -19.67 -1.66 6.62
C VAL A 50 -20.16 -2.77 7.53
N LEU A 51 -21.44 -3.15 7.39
CA LEU A 51 -22.07 -4.21 8.17
C LEU A 51 -22.15 -5.53 7.40
N LYS A 52 -22.48 -5.45 6.09
CA LYS A 52 -22.63 -6.64 5.23
C LYS A 52 -22.12 -6.39 3.82
N VAL A 53 -21.66 -7.45 3.17
CA VAL A 53 -21.28 -7.50 1.77
C VAL A 53 -22.08 -8.61 1.10
N ASP A 54 -22.90 -8.28 0.09
CA ASP A 54 -23.84 -9.17 -0.59
C ASP A 54 -24.71 -9.99 0.38
N GLY A 55 -25.18 -9.31 1.45
CA GLY A 55 -26.02 -9.90 2.48
C GLY A 55 -25.28 -10.72 3.54
N ARG A 56 -23.99 -11.02 3.36
CA ARG A 56 -23.15 -11.74 4.34
C ARG A 56 -22.61 -10.77 5.39
N ASP A 57 -22.67 -11.16 6.64
CA ASP A 57 -22.10 -10.38 7.74
C ASP A 57 -20.59 -10.20 7.59
N ILE A 58 -20.10 -8.99 7.85
CA ILE A 58 -18.70 -8.65 7.57
C ILE A 58 -17.72 -9.34 8.52
N HIS A 59 -18.11 -9.57 9.79
CA HIS A 59 -17.26 -10.28 10.75
C HIS A 59 -17.17 -11.76 10.40
N GLN A 60 -18.28 -12.38 9.95
CA GLN A 60 -18.26 -13.76 9.47
C GLN A 60 -17.37 -13.90 8.22
N LEU A 61 -17.40 -12.91 7.31
CA LEU A 61 -16.50 -12.86 6.16
C LEU A 61 -15.05 -12.76 6.62
N ALA A 62 -14.75 -11.84 7.54
CA ALA A 62 -13.40 -11.65 8.08
C ALA A 62 -12.87 -12.93 8.74
N ASP A 63 -13.71 -13.59 9.55
CA ASP A 63 -13.33 -14.84 10.22
C ASP A 63 -13.04 -15.96 9.21
N SER A 64 -13.82 -16.07 8.14
CA SER A 64 -13.58 -17.06 7.08
C SER A 64 -12.29 -16.83 6.28
N LEU A 65 -11.75 -15.62 6.32
CA LEU A 65 -10.53 -15.25 5.60
C LEU A 65 -9.26 -15.38 6.44
N LYS A 66 -9.37 -15.52 7.76
CA LYS A 66 -8.22 -15.61 8.68
C LYS A 66 -7.26 -16.75 8.33
N GLU A 67 -7.77 -17.87 7.84
CA GLU A 67 -6.97 -19.03 7.47
C GLU A 67 -6.10 -18.79 6.22
N PHE A 68 -6.44 -17.79 5.40
CA PHE A 68 -5.72 -17.44 4.17
C PHE A 68 -4.72 -16.31 4.36
N VAL A 69 -4.65 -15.73 5.56
CA VAL A 69 -3.82 -14.57 5.85
C VAL A 69 -2.47 -15.02 6.40
N CYS A 70 -1.40 -14.55 5.79
CA CYS A 70 -0.02 -14.82 6.20
C CYS A 70 0.73 -13.50 6.43
N GLY A 71 0.19 -12.62 7.27
CA GLY A 71 0.84 -11.37 7.63
C GLY A 71 1.97 -11.56 8.65
N GLY A 72 2.87 -10.60 8.70
CA GLY A 72 3.96 -10.59 9.69
C GLY A 72 3.54 -10.06 11.06
N ASN A 73 2.33 -9.50 11.18
CA ASN A 73 1.77 -8.97 12.41
C ASN A 73 0.27 -8.70 12.26
N TYR A 74 -0.40 -8.48 13.40
CA TYR A 74 -1.84 -8.22 13.47
C TYR A 74 -2.32 -7.15 12.47
N TRP A 75 -1.62 -6.02 12.35
CA TRP A 75 -2.06 -4.92 11.49
C TRP A 75 -1.99 -5.26 9.99
N SER A 76 -0.96 -6.00 9.57
CA SER A 76 -0.86 -6.47 8.18
C SER A 76 -1.93 -7.52 7.86
N ASP A 77 -2.29 -8.36 8.84
CA ASP A 77 -3.39 -9.32 8.69
C ASP A 77 -4.73 -8.62 8.48
N GLN A 78 -5.02 -7.60 9.31
CA GLN A 78 -6.26 -6.83 9.18
C GLN A 78 -6.36 -6.09 7.85
N MET A 79 -5.27 -5.49 7.40
CA MET A 79 -5.20 -4.84 6.08
C MET A 79 -5.47 -5.86 4.96
N PHE A 80 -4.91 -7.05 5.05
CA PHE A 80 -5.13 -8.12 4.07
C PHE A 80 -6.60 -8.57 4.07
N ILE A 81 -7.18 -8.82 5.24
CA ILE A 81 -8.60 -9.21 5.39
C ILE A 81 -9.52 -8.15 4.77
N CYS A 82 -9.31 -6.87 5.09
CA CYS A 82 -10.09 -5.78 4.49
C CYS A 82 -10.00 -5.78 2.97
N ASN A 83 -8.79 -5.95 2.42
CA ASN A 83 -8.59 -6.03 0.97
C ASN A 83 -9.24 -7.28 0.35
N ALA A 84 -9.18 -8.42 1.02
CA ALA A 84 -9.78 -9.67 0.55
C ALA A 84 -11.32 -9.58 0.54
N ILE A 85 -11.94 -9.01 1.58
CA ILE A 85 -13.39 -8.77 1.63
C ILE A 85 -13.85 -7.87 0.47
N LEU A 86 -13.09 -6.85 0.14
CA LEU A 86 -13.39 -5.93 -0.98
C LEU A 86 -13.10 -6.53 -2.35
N SER A 87 -12.45 -7.69 -2.41
CA SER A 87 -12.17 -8.39 -3.67
C SER A 87 -13.40 -9.16 -4.15
N GLN A 88 -13.82 -8.94 -5.37
CA GLN A 88 -15.06 -9.47 -5.91
C GLN A 88 -14.84 -10.08 -7.29
N TYR A 89 -15.62 -11.11 -7.61
CA TYR A 89 -15.67 -11.69 -8.95
C TYR A 89 -16.64 -10.93 -9.86
N ASP A 90 -17.63 -10.29 -9.27
CA ASP A 90 -18.65 -9.55 -10.00
C ASP A 90 -18.30 -8.07 -10.14
N SER A 91 -18.77 -7.48 -11.24
CA SER A 91 -18.62 -6.05 -11.53
C SER A 91 -19.51 -5.14 -10.67
N ALA A 92 -20.28 -5.71 -9.76
CA ALA A 92 -21.11 -4.97 -8.82
C ALA A 92 -21.28 -5.75 -7.51
N THR A 93 -21.37 -5.03 -6.40
CA THR A 93 -21.52 -5.58 -5.04
C THR A 93 -22.52 -4.73 -4.27
N VAL A 94 -23.33 -5.36 -3.42
CA VAL A 94 -24.29 -4.66 -2.56
C VAL A 94 -23.72 -4.62 -1.14
N PHE A 95 -23.54 -3.41 -0.63
CA PHE A 95 -23.10 -3.15 0.74
C PHE A 95 -24.28 -2.76 1.62
N THR A 96 -24.31 -3.24 2.84
CA THR A 96 -25.15 -2.71 3.91
C THR A 96 -24.25 -1.90 4.84
N LEU A 97 -24.56 -0.63 5.00
CA LEU A 97 -23.76 0.35 5.72
C LEU A 97 -24.55 0.88 6.92
N LEU A 98 -23.83 1.37 7.93
CA LEU A 98 -24.37 2.22 8.98
C LEU A 98 -23.75 3.61 8.82
N ARG A 99 -24.61 4.62 8.63
CA ARG A 99 -24.25 6.04 8.51
C ARG A 99 -25.19 6.84 9.43
N ASP A 100 -24.63 7.64 10.32
CA ASP A 100 -25.40 8.52 11.26
C ASP A 100 -26.49 7.79 12.02
N GLY A 101 -26.27 6.52 12.35
CA GLY A 101 -27.24 5.68 13.07
C GLY A 101 -28.29 5.00 12.18
N GLU A 102 -28.30 5.27 10.88
CA GLU A 102 -29.22 4.67 9.93
C GLU A 102 -28.56 3.56 9.11
N THR A 103 -29.29 2.49 8.85
CA THR A 103 -28.84 1.40 7.98
C THR A 103 -29.21 1.68 6.54
N LEU A 104 -28.21 1.73 5.68
CA LEU A 104 -28.33 1.98 4.25
C LEU A 104 -27.95 0.73 3.45
N ARG A 105 -28.64 0.49 2.35
CA ARG A 105 -28.29 -0.56 1.40
C ARG A 105 -27.90 0.07 0.07
N THR A 106 -26.63 -0.05 -0.30
CA THR A 106 -26.04 0.67 -1.43
C THR A 106 -25.34 -0.29 -2.38
N LYS A 107 -25.56 -0.12 -3.68
CA LYS A 107 -24.88 -0.88 -4.71
C LYS A 107 -23.61 -0.14 -5.14
N SER A 108 -22.50 -0.83 -5.15
CA SER A 108 -21.23 -0.38 -5.73
C SER A 108 -21.06 -0.92 -7.13
N ASP A 109 -20.62 -0.09 -8.07
CA ASP A 109 -19.92 -0.58 -9.25
C ASP A 109 -18.49 -0.97 -8.83
N ASN A 110 -18.03 -2.10 -9.32
CA ASN A 110 -16.67 -2.58 -9.07
C ASN A 110 -15.82 -2.40 -10.31
N TYR A 111 -14.58 -2.05 -10.11
CA TYR A 111 -13.60 -1.76 -11.16
C TYR A 111 -12.47 -2.77 -11.10
N SER A 112 -11.80 -3.01 -12.22
CA SER A 112 -10.58 -3.80 -12.24
C SER A 112 -9.59 -3.27 -11.19
N ALA A 113 -9.09 -4.16 -10.34
CA ALA A 113 -8.11 -3.81 -9.31
C ALA A 113 -6.85 -3.17 -9.93
N TYR A 114 -6.45 -3.63 -11.10
CA TYR A 114 -5.34 -3.06 -11.86
C TYR A 114 -5.63 -1.63 -12.32
N ASP A 115 -6.82 -1.39 -12.92
CA ASP A 115 -7.19 -0.06 -13.41
C ASP A 115 -7.33 0.96 -12.27
N LEU A 116 -7.94 0.55 -11.15
CA LEU A 116 -7.99 1.38 -9.95
C LEU A 116 -6.59 1.75 -9.47
N PHE A 117 -5.69 0.77 -9.38
CA PHE A 117 -4.30 1.01 -8.95
C PHE A 117 -3.57 1.99 -9.87
N GLN A 118 -3.69 1.81 -11.20
CA GLN A 118 -3.03 2.70 -12.16
C GLN A 118 -3.57 4.13 -12.06
N LYS A 119 -4.90 4.29 -11.94
CA LYS A 119 -5.53 5.61 -11.83
C LYS A 119 -5.24 6.30 -10.51
N GLU A 120 -5.29 5.58 -9.38
CA GLU A 120 -4.84 6.11 -8.09
C GLU A 120 -3.40 6.64 -8.18
N ARG A 121 -2.51 5.84 -8.75
CA ARG A 121 -1.10 6.22 -8.91
C ARG A 121 -0.93 7.49 -9.73
N LEU A 122 -1.74 7.70 -10.78
CA LEU A 122 -1.70 8.92 -11.58
C LEU A 122 -2.24 10.12 -10.81
N ILE A 123 -3.34 9.94 -10.06
CA ILE A 123 -3.91 11.01 -9.22
C ILE A 123 -2.90 11.42 -8.16
N ASP A 124 -2.31 10.45 -7.48
CA ASP A 124 -1.31 10.68 -6.46
C ASP A 124 -0.11 11.46 -7.03
N ARG A 125 0.41 11.06 -8.19
CA ARG A 125 1.51 11.80 -8.87
C ARG A 125 1.15 13.24 -9.18
N ASN A 126 -0.09 13.48 -9.64
CA ASN A 126 -0.54 14.81 -10.03
C ASN A 126 -0.85 15.70 -8.82
N ASN A 127 -1.28 15.11 -7.72
CA ASN A 127 -1.63 15.83 -6.49
C ASN A 127 -0.45 16.02 -5.53
N GLU A 128 0.66 15.32 -5.77
CA GLU A 128 1.82 15.36 -4.88
C GLU A 128 2.61 16.65 -5.11
N LYS A 129 2.24 17.69 -4.36
CA LYS A 129 2.91 18.99 -4.34
C LYS A 129 4.00 19.09 -3.27
N LEU A 130 4.27 18.00 -2.56
CA LEU A 130 5.29 17.99 -1.53
C LEU A 130 6.68 18.03 -2.19
N PRO A 131 7.56 18.92 -1.75
CA PRO A 131 8.93 18.97 -2.27
C PRO A 131 9.64 17.65 -1.95
N LEU A 132 10.68 17.33 -2.74
CA LEU A 132 11.55 16.19 -2.48
C LEU A 132 12.04 16.21 -1.03
N TYR A 133 12.48 17.38 -0.56
CA TYR A 133 12.93 17.58 0.80
C TYR A 133 12.46 18.92 1.35
N HIS A 134 12.36 19.01 2.66
CA HIS A 134 12.20 20.26 3.40
C HIS A 134 12.92 20.15 4.74
N TRP A 135 13.27 21.30 5.29
CA TRP A 135 13.86 21.37 6.62
C TRP A 135 12.76 21.31 7.68
N VAL A 136 12.88 20.38 8.63
CA VAL A 136 12.00 20.31 9.82
C VAL A 136 12.41 21.39 10.82
N ASN A 137 13.73 21.63 10.91
CA ASN A 137 14.38 22.71 11.64
C ASN A 137 15.75 22.98 11.00
N ASP A 138 16.57 23.84 11.59
CA ASP A 138 17.86 24.27 11.03
C ASP A 138 18.87 23.12 10.82
N SER A 139 18.62 21.93 11.35
CA SER A 139 19.56 20.81 11.32
C SER A 139 18.99 19.48 10.85
N ILE A 140 17.66 19.35 10.76
CA ILE A 140 16.98 18.10 10.40
C ILE A 140 16.26 18.27 9.07
N ALA A 141 16.65 17.47 8.07
CA ALA A 141 15.97 17.40 6.78
C ALA A 141 14.98 16.24 6.73
N TYR A 142 13.85 16.47 6.07
CA TYR A 142 12.86 15.43 5.76
C TYR A 142 12.90 15.15 4.25
N LEU A 143 13.06 13.89 3.88
CA LEU A 143 13.03 13.42 2.49
C LEU A 143 11.77 12.63 2.21
N ASN A 144 10.99 13.13 1.23
CA ASN A 144 9.85 12.39 0.68
C ASN A 144 10.32 11.49 -0.47
N LEU A 145 10.53 10.21 -0.17
CA LEU A 145 11.07 9.27 -1.18
C LEU A 145 10.08 8.95 -2.30
N ARG A 146 8.79 9.21 -2.12
CA ARG A 146 7.80 9.06 -3.19
C ARG A 146 8.05 10.02 -4.34
N SER A 147 8.36 11.29 -4.03
CA SER A 147 8.64 12.34 -5.03
C SER A 147 10.08 12.31 -5.53
N ALA A 148 10.94 11.46 -4.98
CA ALA A 148 12.35 11.42 -5.30
C ALA A 148 12.61 10.86 -6.70
N SER A 149 13.47 11.54 -7.44
CA SER A 149 14.15 11.03 -8.62
C SER A 149 15.66 11.08 -8.39
N VAL A 150 16.40 10.34 -9.19
CA VAL A 150 17.87 10.32 -9.13
C VAL A 150 18.43 11.74 -9.34
N ASP A 151 17.92 12.43 -10.35
CA ASP A 151 18.36 13.81 -10.69
C ASP A 151 18.06 14.78 -9.55
N ASN A 152 16.84 14.73 -9.01
CA ASN A 152 16.45 15.60 -7.90
C ASN A 152 17.31 15.39 -6.64
N ILE A 153 17.76 14.16 -6.40
CA ILE A 153 18.64 13.85 -5.26
C ILE A 153 20.02 14.46 -5.51
N TYR A 154 20.56 14.33 -6.72
CA TYR A 154 21.86 14.91 -7.06
C TYR A 154 21.83 16.44 -7.06
N ASP A 155 20.78 17.06 -7.59
CA ASP A 155 20.62 18.53 -7.59
C ASP A 155 20.57 19.12 -6.17
N ASN A 156 20.14 18.32 -5.19
CA ASN A 156 20.01 18.74 -3.80
C ASN A 156 21.05 18.04 -2.88
N TYR A 157 22.05 17.40 -3.45
CA TYR A 157 23.02 16.57 -2.72
C TYR A 157 23.68 17.29 -1.56
N ASP A 158 24.24 18.47 -1.80
CA ASP A 158 24.98 19.23 -0.78
C ASP A 158 24.06 19.68 0.36
N ALA A 159 22.84 20.10 0.03
CA ALA A 159 21.85 20.49 1.02
C ALA A 159 21.45 19.28 1.90
N ILE A 160 21.16 18.14 1.30
CA ILE A 160 20.81 16.92 2.01
C ILE A 160 21.97 16.48 2.92
N LYS A 161 23.20 16.53 2.39
CA LYS A 161 24.41 16.08 3.09
C LYS A 161 24.80 17.01 4.26
N SER A 162 24.40 18.29 4.20
CA SER A 162 24.67 19.26 5.26
C SER A 162 23.79 19.08 6.50
N ALA A 163 22.72 18.30 6.40
CA ALA A 163 21.84 18.02 7.53
C ALA A 163 22.55 17.17 8.60
N SER A 164 22.34 17.52 9.87
CA SER A 164 22.84 16.74 11.01
C SER A 164 22.07 15.44 11.20
N ALA A 165 20.81 15.41 10.78
CA ALA A 165 19.96 14.21 10.74
C ALA A 165 18.97 14.28 9.59
N ILE A 166 18.54 13.11 9.12
CA ILE A 166 17.60 12.98 7.99
C ILE A 166 16.48 12.03 8.36
N ILE A 167 15.25 12.45 8.10
CA ILE A 167 14.05 11.61 8.17
C ILE A 167 13.75 11.12 6.76
N LEU A 168 13.82 9.81 6.53
CA LEU A 168 13.43 9.18 5.27
C LEU A 168 11.98 8.69 5.36
N ASP A 169 11.08 9.30 4.60
CA ASP A 169 9.68 8.86 4.56
C ASP A 169 9.49 7.69 3.58
N LEU A 170 9.33 6.50 4.15
CA LEU A 170 9.10 5.25 3.42
C LEU A 170 7.63 4.83 3.39
N ARG A 171 6.70 5.67 3.83
CA ARG A 171 5.25 5.33 3.85
C ARG A 171 4.68 5.10 2.45
N SER A 172 5.32 5.68 1.44
CA SER A 172 4.97 5.46 0.04
C SER A 172 6.14 4.82 -0.71
N TYR A 173 5.82 3.92 -1.65
CA TYR A 173 6.85 3.28 -2.48
C TYR A 173 7.44 4.32 -3.46
N PRO A 174 8.76 4.42 -3.59
CA PRO A 174 9.40 5.32 -4.55
C PRO A 174 8.98 5.01 -5.99
N TYR A 175 8.80 6.03 -6.82
CA TYR A 175 8.49 5.84 -8.24
C TYR A 175 9.69 5.38 -9.07
N THR A 176 10.90 5.63 -8.58
CA THR A 176 12.16 5.24 -9.23
C THR A 176 13.05 4.48 -8.25
N ASP A 177 13.96 3.68 -8.76
CA ASP A 177 14.98 3.03 -7.93
C ASP A 177 16.03 4.05 -7.49
N ILE A 178 15.84 4.58 -6.29
CA ILE A 178 16.72 5.56 -5.65
C ILE A 178 17.59 4.96 -4.55
N ILE A 179 17.41 3.67 -4.25
CA ILE A 179 18.13 3.02 -3.14
C ILE A 179 19.63 3.05 -3.36
N SER A 180 20.08 2.76 -4.58
CA SER A 180 21.50 2.80 -4.94
C SER A 180 22.07 4.21 -4.85
N THR A 181 21.28 5.25 -5.22
CA THR A 181 21.71 6.65 -5.13
C THR A 181 21.84 7.10 -3.67
N LEU A 182 20.84 6.80 -2.85
CA LEU A 182 20.89 7.13 -1.42
C LEU A 182 21.98 6.33 -0.69
N SER A 183 22.19 5.07 -1.04
CA SER A 183 23.26 4.29 -0.41
C SER A 183 24.64 4.91 -0.64
N LYS A 184 24.92 5.44 -1.84
CA LYS A 184 26.18 6.13 -2.13
C LYS A 184 26.39 7.41 -1.31
N MET A 185 25.30 8.04 -0.85
CA MET A 185 25.39 9.24 -0.02
C MET A 185 25.72 8.93 1.44
N PHE A 186 25.22 7.83 1.97
CA PHE A 186 25.24 7.55 3.42
C PHE A 186 26.11 6.36 3.81
N VAL A 187 26.48 5.52 2.85
CA VAL A 187 27.21 4.26 3.13
C VAL A 187 28.56 4.31 2.44
N PRO A 188 29.67 4.00 3.14
CA PRO A 188 30.98 3.93 2.53
C PRO A 188 31.00 2.92 1.36
N PRO A 189 31.80 3.18 0.30
CA PRO A 189 31.93 2.24 -0.80
C PRO A 189 32.32 0.83 -0.33
N ASN A 190 31.81 -0.18 -1.01
CA ASN A 190 32.06 -1.61 -0.67
C ASN A 190 31.52 -2.05 0.71
N SER A 191 30.63 -1.29 1.33
CA SER A 191 29.97 -1.71 2.56
C SER A 191 28.91 -2.78 2.27
N PHE A 192 28.85 -3.80 3.09
CA PHE A 192 27.78 -4.79 3.01
C PHE A 192 26.52 -4.23 3.72
N PHE A 193 25.40 -4.23 3.03
CA PHE A 193 24.15 -3.71 3.59
C PHE A 193 23.03 -4.74 3.67
N ALA A 194 23.12 -5.86 2.93
CA ALA A 194 22.11 -6.91 2.98
C ALA A 194 22.72 -8.30 2.77
N ASN A 195 22.14 -9.26 3.46
CA ASN A 195 22.32 -10.68 3.18
C ASN A 195 20.95 -11.23 2.75
N SER A 196 20.92 -11.99 1.69
CA SER A 196 19.72 -12.69 1.25
C SER A 196 19.98 -14.17 1.06
N THR A 197 18.94 -14.97 1.23
CA THR A 197 18.97 -16.39 0.92
C THR A 197 17.88 -16.68 -0.12
N ASN A 198 18.25 -17.38 -1.17
CA ASN A 198 17.31 -17.88 -2.16
C ASN A 198 17.27 -19.40 -2.11
N SER A 199 16.09 -19.99 -2.23
CA SER A 199 15.94 -21.43 -2.38
C SER A 199 16.53 -21.86 -3.72
N ASP A 200 17.34 -22.93 -3.73
CA ASP A 200 17.75 -23.57 -4.97
C ASP A 200 16.63 -24.53 -5.41
N THR A 201 15.90 -24.15 -6.46
CA THR A 201 14.78 -24.95 -6.97
C THR A 201 15.16 -26.34 -7.47
N ARG A 202 16.46 -26.57 -7.76
CA ARG A 202 16.99 -27.87 -8.20
C ARG A 202 17.23 -28.83 -7.02
N PHE A 203 17.40 -28.26 -5.80
CA PHE A 203 17.68 -29.02 -4.60
C PHE A 203 16.78 -28.51 -3.48
N PRO A 204 15.59 -29.10 -3.29
CA PRO A 204 14.66 -28.69 -2.24
C PRO A 204 15.32 -28.73 -0.85
N GLY A 205 15.19 -27.62 -0.11
CA GLY A 205 15.82 -27.45 1.19
C GLY A 205 17.22 -26.82 1.15
N MET A 206 17.83 -26.66 -0.02
CA MET A 206 19.09 -25.97 -0.18
C MET A 206 18.90 -24.45 -0.32
N LEU A 207 19.64 -23.68 0.46
CA LEU A 207 19.62 -22.21 0.41
C LEU A 207 20.95 -21.70 -0.14
N ARG A 208 20.86 -20.78 -1.09
CA ARG A 208 22.01 -20.02 -1.59
C ARG A 208 22.11 -18.69 -0.89
N TYR A 209 23.28 -18.40 -0.39
CA TYR A 209 23.59 -17.14 0.27
C TYR A 209 24.09 -16.10 -0.74
N HIS A 210 23.52 -14.89 -0.67
CA HIS A 210 23.97 -13.75 -1.44
C HIS A 210 24.27 -12.58 -0.50
N ARG A 211 25.37 -11.91 -0.76
CA ARG A 211 25.76 -10.67 -0.09
C ARG A 211 25.62 -9.51 -1.06
N SER A 212 24.91 -8.48 -0.65
CA SER A 212 24.79 -7.24 -1.41
C SER A 212 25.70 -6.17 -0.81
N SER A 213 26.52 -5.56 -1.64
CA SER A 213 27.40 -4.44 -1.25
C SER A 213 27.01 -3.17 -1.99
N SER A 214 27.31 -2.00 -1.37
CA SER A 214 27.26 -0.71 -2.05
C SER A 214 28.35 -0.66 -3.11
N SER A 215 28.01 -0.27 -4.31
CA SER A 215 28.92 0.00 -5.42
C SER A 215 29.30 1.47 -5.47
#